data_8d86c30138b8fc08f4c5651b9fa6a6bd
#
_entry.id   8d86c30138b8fc08f4c5651b9fa6a6bd
#
_cell.length_a   1.000
_cell.length_b   1.000
_cell.length_c   1.000
_cell.angle_alpha   90.00
_cell.angle_beta   90.00
_cell.angle_gamma   90.00
#
_symmetry.space_group_name_H-M   'P 1'
#
loop_
_entity.id
_entity.type
_entity.pdbx_description
1 polymer ?
#
loop_
_entity_poly.entity_id
_entity_poly.type
_entity_poly.pdbx_seq_one_letter_code
_entity_poly.pdbx_strand_id
1 'polypeptide(L)'
;MSQTITIDPVTRLEGHGKITLKTNGEGEVTEAYFSVTQVRGFEKFCEGRPYYEMPGLMARICGICPVSHLIASAKACEAIMSIEIPPAAAKLRRALNLAQTIQSHALSFFYLASPDLLLGMDADPAERNIFGVAKANPKLGLAGIGLRRFGQHMIELLGRKRIHPGWVVPGGVTEPLDPAKRDEILRMIPEAFANVRLALEWYKQVVDRFRDEADHFANFPGAFLGMVGEDGGLEFTDGKLRLIDAQGNVLLDKLQAAQFDEHFGEAVEPFSYMKFPYYKPLGYPDGAYRVGPLARLNIASHAGTPLADIELREFKQLANGPVLGSFYYHHARLIDILHGIEVIERIFG
;
A
#
# COMPACT_ATOMS: atom_id res chain seq x y z
N MET A 1 -2.94 40.14 -6.25
CA MET A 1 -2.12 39.99 -5.00
C MET A 1 -1.83 38.54 -4.82
N SER A 2 -0.61 38.18 -4.43
CA SER A 2 -0.28 36.79 -4.07
C SER A 2 -1.13 36.36 -2.85
N GLN A 3 -1.71 35.15 -2.91
CA GLN A 3 -2.51 34.60 -1.82
C GLN A 3 -1.90 33.25 -1.38
N THR A 4 -2.11 32.92 -0.11
CA THR A 4 -1.83 31.58 0.42
C THR A 4 -3.14 30.90 0.76
N ILE A 5 -3.40 29.77 0.14
CA ILE A 5 -4.56 28.91 0.39
C ILE A 5 -4.08 27.74 1.23
N THR A 6 -4.75 27.49 2.36
CA THR A 6 -4.42 26.38 3.24
C THR A 6 -5.62 25.44 3.38
N ILE A 7 -5.39 24.16 3.19
CA ILE A 7 -6.36 23.08 3.44
C ILE A 7 -5.84 22.29 4.65
N ASP A 8 -6.49 22.46 5.80
CA ASP A 8 -6.07 21.87 7.08
C ASP A 8 -7.30 21.66 7.98
N PRO A 9 -7.62 20.41 8.35
CA PRO A 9 -6.97 19.18 7.90
C PRO A 9 -7.37 18.75 6.48
N VAL A 10 -6.51 17.97 5.83
CA VAL A 10 -6.89 17.24 4.60
C VAL A 10 -7.81 16.08 5.00
N THR A 11 -8.95 15.94 4.34
CA THR A 11 -9.91 14.86 4.61
C THR A 11 -9.67 13.64 3.71
N ARG A 12 -10.22 12.48 4.09
CA ARG A 12 -10.06 11.19 3.39
C ARG A 12 -8.58 10.82 3.17
N LEU A 13 -7.78 11.09 4.17
CA LEU A 13 -6.36 10.80 4.27
C LEU A 13 -6.14 9.97 5.54
N GLU A 14 -5.22 8.99 5.49
CA GLU A 14 -4.71 8.35 6.70
C GLU A 14 -3.62 9.24 7.32
N GLY A 15 -3.73 9.47 8.63
CA GLY A 15 -2.86 10.37 9.37
C GLY A 15 -3.27 11.84 9.26
N HIS A 16 -2.34 12.76 9.48
CA HIS A 16 -2.58 14.20 9.46
C HIS A 16 -1.68 14.89 8.45
N GLY A 17 -2.31 15.58 7.52
CA GLY A 17 -1.64 16.33 6.48
C GLY A 17 -2.29 17.68 6.26
N LYS A 18 -1.49 18.61 5.77
CA LYS A 18 -1.89 19.95 5.37
C LYS A 18 -1.41 20.23 3.95
N ILE A 19 -2.24 20.84 3.13
CA ILE A 19 -1.87 21.36 1.82
C ILE A 19 -1.76 22.88 1.89
N THR A 20 -0.66 23.43 1.39
CA THR A 20 -0.47 24.86 1.26
C THR A 20 -0.20 25.19 -0.20
N LEU A 21 -1.03 26.06 -0.79
CA LEU A 21 -0.87 26.56 -2.15
C LEU A 21 -0.53 28.03 -2.08
N LYS A 22 0.50 28.46 -2.83
CA LYS A 22 0.79 29.88 -3.04
C LYS A 22 0.41 30.25 -4.46
N THR A 23 -0.26 31.39 -4.62
CA THR A 23 -0.67 31.91 -5.93
C THR A 23 0.01 33.24 -6.25
N ASN A 24 0.20 33.51 -7.54
CA ASN A 24 0.60 34.83 -8.03
C ASN A 24 -0.58 35.82 -8.04
N GLY A 25 -0.34 37.04 -8.57
CA GLY A 25 -1.37 38.08 -8.66
C GLY A 25 -2.51 37.75 -9.64
N GLU A 26 -2.32 36.79 -10.51
CA GLU A 26 -3.26 36.32 -11.53
C GLU A 26 -4.08 35.10 -11.09
N GLY A 27 -3.78 34.56 -9.87
CA GLY A 27 -4.48 33.40 -9.30
C GLY A 27 -3.86 32.05 -9.70
N GLU A 28 -2.75 32.03 -10.42
CA GLU A 28 -2.05 30.80 -10.78
C GLU A 28 -1.26 30.26 -9.60
N VAL A 29 -1.29 28.94 -9.40
CA VAL A 29 -0.49 28.28 -8.36
C VAL A 29 0.98 28.28 -8.73
N THR A 30 1.80 28.94 -7.93
CA THR A 30 3.26 29.00 -8.09
C THR A 30 4.01 27.99 -7.25
N GLU A 31 3.46 27.64 -6.09
CA GLU A 31 4.05 26.66 -5.17
C GLU A 31 2.93 25.82 -4.53
N ALA A 32 3.17 24.52 -4.36
CA ALA A 32 2.28 23.60 -3.67
C ALA A 32 3.07 22.71 -2.71
N TYR A 33 2.66 22.68 -1.46
CA TYR A 33 3.30 21.86 -0.42
C TYR A 33 2.29 20.92 0.22
N PHE A 34 2.68 19.65 0.33
CA PHE A 34 2.01 18.68 1.19
C PHE A 34 2.85 18.46 2.44
N SER A 35 2.32 18.84 3.58
CA SER A 35 3.01 18.76 4.86
C SER A 35 2.42 17.65 5.71
N VAL A 36 3.25 16.70 6.14
CA VAL A 36 2.90 15.78 7.23
C VAL A 36 3.08 16.54 8.55
N THR A 37 2.02 16.60 9.34
CA THR A 37 1.99 17.41 10.56
C THR A 37 2.10 16.58 11.85
N GLN A 38 2.15 15.25 11.73
CA GLN A 38 2.39 14.37 12.87
C GLN A 38 3.86 14.36 13.27
N VAL A 39 4.10 14.39 14.57
CA VAL A 39 5.45 14.35 15.13
C VAL A 39 6.15 13.05 14.78
N ARG A 40 7.39 13.16 14.32
CA ARG A 40 8.32 12.07 14.13
C ARG A 40 9.27 11.96 15.33
N GLY A 41 9.60 10.74 15.76
CA GLY A 41 10.47 10.55 16.92
C GLY A 41 10.57 9.11 17.37
N PHE A 42 10.03 8.16 16.60
CA PHE A 42 10.02 6.74 16.98
C PHE A 42 11.42 6.15 17.04
N GLU A 43 12.36 6.60 16.21
CA GLU A 43 13.74 6.16 16.24
C GLU A 43 14.36 6.46 17.62
N LYS A 44 14.16 7.66 18.12
CA LYS A 44 14.65 8.06 19.44
C LYS A 44 13.94 7.34 20.59
N PHE A 45 12.63 7.10 20.42
CA PHE A 45 11.83 6.36 21.39
C PHE A 45 12.29 4.90 21.57
N CYS A 46 12.85 4.29 20.52
CA CYS A 46 13.32 2.91 20.54
C CYS A 46 14.69 2.73 21.19
N GLU A 47 15.52 3.78 21.28
CA GLU A 47 16.85 3.69 21.85
C GLU A 47 16.82 3.20 23.30
N GLY A 48 17.68 2.21 23.61
CA GLY A 48 17.80 1.61 24.94
C GLY A 48 16.70 0.63 25.33
N ARG A 49 15.74 0.34 24.45
CA ARG A 49 14.69 -0.66 24.72
C ARG A 49 15.13 -2.05 24.29
N PRO A 50 14.64 -3.10 24.98
CA PRO A 50 14.91 -4.47 24.60
C PRO A 50 14.39 -4.79 23.19
N TYR A 51 15.18 -5.50 22.39
CA TYR A 51 14.82 -5.83 21.00
C TYR A 51 13.50 -6.62 20.88
N TYR A 52 13.20 -7.50 21.84
CA TYR A 52 11.98 -8.31 21.82
C TYR A 52 10.69 -7.49 22.04
N GLU A 53 10.77 -6.27 22.53
CA GLU A 53 9.64 -5.34 22.65
C GLU A 53 9.35 -4.62 21.33
N MET A 54 10.34 -4.53 20.43
CA MET A 54 10.26 -3.72 19.21
C MET A 54 9.10 -4.08 18.31
N PRO A 55 8.80 -5.35 17.99
CA PRO A 55 7.66 -5.67 17.12
C PRO A 55 6.32 -5.14 17.67
N GLY A 56 6.11 -5.31 18.97
CA GLY A 56 4.91 -4.83 19.64
C GLY A 56 4.81 -3.30 19.71
N LEU A 57 5.94 -2.61 19.87
CA LEU A 57 6.00 -1.14 19.88
C LEU A 57 5.77 -0.58 18.48
N MET A 58 6.46 -1.11 17.47
CA MET A 58 6.34 -0.64 16.10
C MET A 58 4.95 -0.87 15.52
N ALA A 59 4.27 -1.94 15.88
CA ALA A 59 2.88 -2.15 15.51
C ALA A 59 1.95 -1.00 15.94
N ARG A 60 2.30 -0.27 17.00
CA ARG A 60 1.49 0.83 17.54
C ARG A 60 1.70 2.17 16.83
N ILE A 61 2.62 2.25 15.88
CA ILE A 61 2.78 3.44 15.02
C ILE A 61 1.50 3.69 14.23
N CYS A 62 0.81 2.63 13.79
CA CYS A 62 -0.36 2.76 12.93
C CYS A 62 -1.49 1.82 13.35
N GLY A 63 -2.72 2.33 13.38
CA GLY A 63 -3.92 1.53 13.66
C GLY A 63 -4.50 0.82 12.41
N ILE A 64 -4.13 1.26 11.20
CA ILE A 64 -4.59 0.70 9.93
C ILE A 64 -3.63 -0.38 9.42
N CYS A 65 -2.31 -0.18 9.57
CA CYS A 65 -1.26 -1.05 9.04
C CYS A 65 -0.34 -1.68 10.12
N PRO A 66 -0.85 -2.07 11.31
CA PRO A 66 -0.01 -2.55 12.41
C PRO A 66 0.76 -3.83 12.06
N VAL A 67 0.21 -4.68 11.21
CA VAL A 67 0.86 -5.93 10.80
C VAL A 67 2.12 -5.69 9.99
N SER A 68 2.13 -4.71 9.10
CA SER A 68 3.31 -4.39 8.30
C SER A 68 4.46 -3.91 9.19
N HIS A 69 4.18 -3.01 10.15
CA HIS A 69 5.16 -2.57 11.13
C HIS A 69 5.65 -3.72 12.03
N LEU A 70 4.73 -4.57 12.48
CA LEU A 70 5.03 -5.74 13.30
C LEU A 70 6.02 -6.69 12.61
N ILE A 71 5.73 -7.06 11.34
CA ILE A 71 6.56 -7.98 10.56
C ILE A 71 7.91 -7.34 10.22
N ALA A 72 7.93 -6.09 9.78
CA ALA A 72 9.18 -5.39 9.46
C ALA A 72 10.10 -5.32 10.69
N SER A 73 9.55 -4.99 11.86
CA SER A 73 10.32 -4.95 13.09
C SER A 73 10.80 -6.33 13.55
N ALA A 74 9.97 -7.37 13.42
CA ALA A 74 10.39 -8.74 13.73
C ALA A 74 11.55 -9.18 12.83
N LYS A 75 11.47 -8.92 11.53
CA LYS A 75 12.54 -9.22 10.57
C LYS A 75 13.84 -8.45 10.87
N ALA A 76 13.74 -7.19 11.28
CA ALA A 76 14.91 -6.42 11.72
C ALA A 76 15.58 -7.04 12.96
N CYS A 77 14.80 -7.46 13.96
CA CYS A 77 15.30 -8.18 15.13
C CYS A 77 15.97 -9.52 14.76
N GLU A 78 15.36 -10.25 13.83
CA GLU A 78 15.91 -11.53 13.33
C GLU A 78 17.23 -11.33 12.58
N ALA A 79 17.34 -10.27 11.78
CA ALA A 79 18.61 -9.92 11.12
C ALA A 79 19.72 -9.59 12.13
N ILE A 80 19.43 -8.82 13.17
CA ILE A 80 20.38 -8.50 14.25
C ILE A 80 20.86 -9.76 14.98
N MET A 81 19.95 -10.71 15.20
CA MET A 81 20.21 -11.93 15.95
C MET A 81 20.64 -13.10 15.05
N SER A 82 20.71 -12.93 13.73
CA SER A 82 20.98 -13.99 12.76
C SER A 82 20.04 -15.21 12.91
N ILE A 83 18.76 -14.93 13.14
CA ILE A 83 17.72 -15.96 13.34
C ILE A 83 17.05 -16.27 12.01
N GLU A 84 17.00 -17.54 11.65
CA GLU A 84 16.16 -18.06 10.57
C GLU A 84 14.83 -18.57 11.14
N ILE A 85 13.73 -18.19 10.49
CA ILE A 85 12.39 -18.62 10.93
C ILE A 85 11.98 -19.93 10.23
N PRO A 86 11.19 -20.79 10.90
CA PRO A 86 10.65 -21.99 10.27
C PRO A 86 9.83 -21.67 9.00
N PRO A 87 9.89 -22.49 7.94
CA PRO A 87 9.15 -22.26 6.70
C PRO A 87 7.62 -22.10 6.90
N ALA A 88 7.06 -22.83 7.86
CA ALA A 88 5.64 -22.69 8.22
C ALA A 88 5.33 -21.29 8.78
N ALA A 89 6.19 -20.75 9.64
CA ALA A 89 6.04 -19.40 10.18
C ALA A 89 6.16 -18.33 9.09
N ALA A 90 7.08 -18.51 8.12
CA ALA A 90 7.22 -17.62 6.98
C ALA A 90 5.93 -17.57 6.14
N LYS A 91 5.33 -18.74 5.82
CA LYS A 91 4.04 -18.81 5.11
C LYS A 91 2.91 -18.14 5.89
N LEU A 92 2.83 -18.35 7.18
CA LEU A 92 1.80 -17.75 8.03
C LEU A 92 1.93 -16.22 8.15
N ARG A 93 3.16 -15.72 8.27
CA ARG A 93 3.44 -14.27 8.26
C ARG A 93 3.09 -13.64 6.91
N ARG A 94 3.40 -14.33 5.80
CA ARG A 94 3.02 -13.91 4.45
C ARG A 94 1.50 -13.80 4.34
N ALA A 95 0.76 -14.80 4.79
CA ALA A 95 -0.70 -14.77 4.79
C ALA A 95 -1.26 -13.63 5.65
N LEU A 96 -0.69 -13.39 6.83
CA LEU A 96 -1.07 -12.28 7.70
C LEU A 96 -0.81 -10.91 7.05
N ASN A 97 0.34 -10.74 6.38
CA ASN A 97 0.67 -9.51 5.66
C ASN A 97 -0.26 -9.26 4.46
N LEU A 98 -0.62 -10.31 3.73
CA LEU A 98 -1.59 -10.21 2.63
C LEU A 98 -3.00 -9.87 3.15
N ALA A 99 -3.42 -10.43 4.27
CA ALA A 99 -4.68 -10.05 4.92
C ALA A 99 -4.69 -8.56 5.31
N GLN A 100 -3.57 -8.07 5.83
CA GLN A 100 -3.35 -6.64 6.10
C GLN A 100 -3.44 -5.80 4.82
N THR A 101 -2.80 -6.24 3.75
CA THR A 101 -2.82 -5.56 2.44
C THR A 101 -4.25 -5.49 1.91
N ILE A 102 -5.00 -6.59 1.92
CA ILE A 102 -6.38 -6.67 1.45
C ILE A 102 -7.28 -5.69 2.21
N GLN A 103 -7.27 -5.73 3.57
CA GLN A 103 -8.14 -4.85 4.35
C GLN A 103 -7.77 -3.37 4.19
N SER A 104 -6.48 -3.05 4.09
CA SER A 104 -5.99 -1.69 3.92
C SER A 104 -6.31 -1.15 2.52
N HIS A 105 -6.09 -1.95 1.49
CA HIS A 105 -6.43 -1.60 0.12
C HIS A 105 -7.95 -1.44 -0.08
N ALA A 106 -8.77 -2.30 0.54
CA ALA A 106 -10.21 -2.15 0.54
C ALA A 106 -10.64 -0.83 1.21
N LEU A 107 -10.03 -0.47 2.35
CA LEU A 107 -10.28 0.83 2.98
C LEU A 107 -9.93 1.98 2.03
N SER A 108 -8.73 1.98 1.48
CA SER A 108 -8.26 3.04 0.59
C SER A 108 -9.15 3.20 -0.65
N PHE A 109 -9.48 2.10 -1.31
CA PHE A 109 -10.29 2.15 -2.53
C PHE A 109 -11.74 2.53 -2.24
N PHE A 110 -12.43 1.79 -1.36
CA PHE A 110 -13.88 1.94 -1.20
C PHE A 110 -14.28 3.14 -0.34
N TYR A 111 -13.48 3.53 0.66
CA TYR A 111 -13.82 4.62 1.59
C TYR A 111 -13.16 5.94 1.23
N LEU A 112 -11.92 5.92 0.72
CA LEU A 112 -11.19 7.14 0.46
C LEU A 112 -11.35 7.61 -0.99
N ALA A 113 -11.29 6.70 -1.98
CA ALA A 113 -11.26 7.05 -3.40
C ALA A 113 -12.62 6.89 -4.11
N SER A 114 -13.37 5.82 -3.83
CA SER A 114 -14.60 5.51 -4.59
C SER A 114 -15.68 6.59 -4.52
N PRO A 115 -15.82 7.42 -3.48
CA PRO A 115 -16.76 8.54 -3.51
C PRO A 115 -16.55 9.48 -4.70
N ASP A 116 -15.31 9.85 -5.01
CA ASP A 116 -15.00 10.72 -6.15
C ASP A 116 -15.24 10.01 -7.48
N LEU A 117 -14.84 8.74 -7.57
CA LEU A 117 -14.97 7.94 -8.79
C LEU A 117 -16.42 7.59 -9.14
N LEU A 118 -17.27 7.39 -8.13
CA LEU A 118 -18.68 7.00 -8.33
C LEU A 118 -19.60 8.20 -8.46
N LEU A 119 -19.43 9.20 -7.60
CA LEU A 119 -20.34 10.33 -7.49
C LEU A 119 -19.88 11.53 -8.32
N GLY A 120 -18.61 11.54 -8.74
CA GLY A 120 -17.97 12.64 -9.44
C GLY A 120 -17.17 13.55 -8.50
N MET A 121 -16.11 14.16 -9.03
CA MET A 121 -15.22 15.04 -8.25
C MET A 121 -15.91 16.33 -7.84
N ASP A 122 -16.89 16.79 -8.63
CA ASP A 122 -17.68 18.01 -8.40
C ASP A 122 -18.96 17.77 -7.60
N ALA A 123 -19.22 16.52 -7.15
CA ALA A 123 -20.41 16.22 -6.34
C ALA A 123 -20.37 16.97 -5.00
N ASP A 124 -21.56 17.26 -4.45
CA ASP A 124 -21.71 17.91 -3.14
C ASP A 124 -20.84 17.19 -2.10
N PRO A 125 -19.93 17.91 -1.42
CA PRO A 125 -19.09 17.33 -0.37
C PRO A 125 -19.87 16.62 0.75
N ALA A 126 -21.11 17.06 1.03
CA ALA A 126 -21.97 16.44 2.02
C ALA A 126 -22.45 15.03 1.60
N GLU A 127 -22.58 14.77 0.30
CA GLU A 127 -22.98 13.48 -0.27
C GLU A 127 -21.78 12.66 -0.76
N ARG A 128 -20.64 13.29 -1.05
CA ARG A 128 -19.42 12.67 -1.58
C ARG A 128 -18.63 11.92 -0.49
N ASN A 129 -19.24 10.87 0.03
CA ASN A 129 -18.73 10.02 1.10
C ASN A 129 -19.21 8.57 0.94
N ILE A 130 -18.82 7.70 1.88
CA ILE A 130 -19.17 6.27 1.82
C ILE A 130 -20.69 6.02 1.88
N PHE A 131 -21.47 6.86 2.54
CA PHE A 131 -22.91 6.72 2.58
C PHE A 131 -23.53 7.04 1.23
N GLY A 132 -23.01 8.05 0.52
CA GLY A 132 -23.38 8.33 -0.86
C GLY A 132 -23.03 7.17 -1.80
N VAL A 133 -21.85 6.55 -1.64
CA VAL A 133 -21.48 5.34 -2.39
C VAL A 133 -22.45 4.20 -2.13
N ALA A 134 -22.78 3.92 -0.87
CA ALA A 134 -23.72 2.86 -0.50
C ALA A 134 -25.15 3.11 -1.04
N LYS A 135 -25.57 4.37 -1.11
CA LYS A 135 -26.86 4.78 -1.69
C LYS A 135 -26.87 4.63 -3.22
N ALA A 136 -25.82 5.08 -3.90
CA ALA A 136 -25.72 5.07 -5.36
C ALA A 136 -25.42 3.67 -5.93
N ASN A 137 -24.59 2.88 -5.25
CA ASN A 137 -24.25 1.52 -5.64
C ASN A 137 -24.11 0.60 -4.41
N PRO A 138 -25.23 0.07 -3.89
CA PRO A 138 -25.21 -0.79 -2.71
C PRO A 138 -24.33 -2.04 -2.84
N LYS A 139 -24.25 -2.62 -4.06
CA LYS A 139 -23.42 -3.81 -4.32
C LYS A 139 -21.93 -3.48 -4.15
N LEU A 140 -21.49 -2.36 -4.68
CA LEU A 140 -20.11 -1.90 -4.54
C LEU A 140 -19.77 -1.59 -3.08
N GLY A 141 -20.67 -0.92 -2.36
CA GLY A 141 -20.52 -0.64 -0.94
C GLY A 141 -20.37 -1.91 -0.09
N LEU A 142 -21.21 -2.91 -0.34
CA LEU A 142 -21.15 -4.21 0.34
C LEU A 142 -19.88 -4.98 -0.01
N ALA A 143 -19.43 -4.94 -1.26
CA ALA A 143 -18.17 -5.56 -1.67
C ALA A 143 -16.97 -4.98 -0.91
N GLY A 144 -16.93 -3.66 -0.73
CA GLY A 144 -15.90 -3.00 0.06
C GLY A 144 -15.90 -3.41 1.52
N ILE A 145 -17.07 -3.47 2.15
CA ILE A 145 -17.24 -3.97 3.52
C ILE A 145 -16.80 -5.43 3.63
N GLY A 146 -17.18 -6.27 2.65
CA GLY A 146 -16.81 -7.69 2.59
C GLY A 146 -15.31 -7.91 2.51
N LEU A 147 -14.61 -7.22 1.61
CA LEU A 147 -13.16 -7.33 1.47
C LEU A 147 -12.41 -6.83 2.71
N ARG A 148 -12.85 -5.70 3.27
CA ARG A 148 -12.26 -5.20 4.52
C ARG A 148 -12.49 -6.19 5.67
N ARG A 149 -13.71 -6.72 5.81
CA ARG A 149 -14.05 -7.73 6.81
C ARG A 149 -13.22 -8.99 6.64
N PHE A 150 -13.04 -9.48 5.42
CA PHE A 150 -12.22 -10.67 5.11
C PHE A 150 -10.80 -10.52 5.66
N GLY A 151 -10.08 -9.47 5.27
CA GLY A 151 -8.72 -9.25 5.75
C GLY A 151 -8.65 -9.02 7.26
N GLN A 152 -9.57 -8.22 7.82
CA GLN A 152 -9.59 -7.91 9.25
C GLN A 152 -9.92 -9.14 10.12
N HIS A 153 -10.86 -9.98 9.68
CA HIS A 153 -11.20 -11.20 10.39
C HIS A 153 -10.09 -12.25 10.32
N MET A 154 -9.42 -12.36 9.18
CA MET A 154 -8.24 -13.19 9.04
C MET A 154 -7.10 -12.76 9.99
N ILE A 155 -6.86 -11.45 10.13
CA ILE A 155 -5.90 -10.91 11.11
C ILE A 155 -6.31 -11.33 12.53
N GLU A 156 -7.58 -11.29 12.88
CA GLU A 156 -8.11 -11.71 14.18
C GLU A 156 -7.94 -13.21 14.41
N LEU A 157 -8.26 -14.04 13.42
CA LEU A 157 -8.12 -15.50 13.50
C LEU A 157 -6.66 -15.93 13.73
N LEU A 158 -5.72 -15.31 13.03
CA LEU A 158 -4.29 -15.60 13.14
C LEU A 158 -3.68 -14.95 14.38
N GLY A 159 -3.92 -13.65 14.54
CA GLY A 159 -3.24 -12.82 15.53
C GLY A 159 -4.01 -12.59 16.83
N ARG A 160 -5.20 -13.20 17.00
CA ARG A 160 -6.09 -13.10 18.16
C ARG A 160 -6.65 -11.69 18.45
N LYS A 161 -6.25 -10.68 17.67
CA LYS A 161 -6.72 -9.30 17.79
C LYS A 161 -6.86 -8.70 16.40
N ARG A 162 -7.90 -7.91 16.21
CA ARG A 162 -8.13 -7.17 14.97
C ARG A 162 -7.10 -6.09 14.72
N ILE A 163 -6.68 -5.42 15.80
CA ILE A 163 -5.73 -4.30 15.76
C ILE A 163 -4.58 -4.65 16.71
N HIS A 164 -3.34 -4.37 16.27
CA HIS A 164 -2.12 -4.66 17.03
C HIS A 164 -2.01 -6.13 17.48
N PRO A 165 -2.06 -7.10 16.56
CA PRO A 165 -1.87 -8.50 16.88
C PRO A 165 -0.46 -8.71 17.47
N GLY A 166 -0.37 -9.56 18.50
CA GLY A 166 0.91 -9.88 19.15
C GLY A 166 1.48 -11.26 18.75
N TRP A 167 1.03 -11.81 17.66
CA TRP A 167 1.32 -13.18 17.26
C TRP A 167 2.68 -13.38 16.58
N VAL A 168 3.15 -12.37 15.83
CA VAL A 168 4.48 -12.38 15.21
C VAL A 168 5.51 -11.94 16.25
N VAL A 169 6.55 -12.74 16.41
CA VAL A 169 7.66 -12.50 17.33
C VAL A 169 8.98 -12.82 16.62
N PRO A 170 10.14 -12.28 17.03
CA PRO A 170 11.42 -12.72 16.51
C PRO A 170 11.58 -14.24 16.64
N GLY A 171 11.90 -14.91 15.53
CA GLY A 171 11.97 -16.38 15.46
C GLY A 171 10.73 -17.07 14.91
N GLY A 172 9.63 -16.33 14.61
CA GLY A 172 8.48 -16.92 13.96
C GLY A 172 7.13 -16.37 14.43
N VAL A 173 6.26 -17.25 14.87
CA VAL A 173 4.93 -16.97 15.42
C VAL A 173 4.77 -17.68 16.77
N THR A 174 3.95 -17.11 17.67
CA THR A 174 3.83 -17.61 19.05
C THR A 174 3.11 -18.96 19.15
N GLU A 175 2.34 -19.34 18.16
CA GLU A 175 1.58 -20.60 18.16
C GLU A 175 1.28 -21.06 16.72
N PRO A 176 1.12 -22.38 16.50
CA PRO A 176 0.73 -22.90 15.21
C PRO A 176 -0.70 -22.49 14.83
N LEU A 177 -1.02 -22.64 13.56
CA LEU A 177 -2.37 -22.41 13.04
C LEU A 177 -3.30 -23.55 13.48
N ASP A 178 -4.42 -23.18 14.08
CA ASP A 178 -5.54 -24.08 14.35
C ASP A 178 -6.22 -24.50 13.03
N PRO A 179 -6.39 -25.81 12.75
CA PRO A 179 -7.08 -26.30 11.57
C PRO A 179 -8.49 -25.73 11.39
N ALA A 180 -9.23 -25.51 12.47
CA ALA A 180 -10.58 -24.94 12.38
C ALA A 180 -10.56 -23.49 11.88
N LYS A 181 -9.55 -22.72 12.27
CA LYS A 181 -9.34 -21.34 11.78
C LYS A 181 -8.93 -21.33 10.31
N ARG A 182 -8.09 -22.30 9.89
CA ARG A 182 -7.74 -22.50 8.48
C ARG A 182 -9.00 -22.74 7.65
N ASP A 183 -9.84 -23.67 8.07
CA ASP A 183 -11.08 -24.04 7.36
C ASP A 183 -12.08 -22.86 7.32
N GLU A 184 -12.09 -22.01 8.35
CA GLU A 184 -12.87 -20.78 8.37
C GLU A 184 -12.36 -19.77 7.33
N ILE A 185 -11.04 -19.57 7.22
CA ILE A 185 -10.42 -18.71 6.21
C ILE A 185 -10.79 -19.19 4.81
N LEU A 186 -10.65 -20.49 4.52
CA LEU A 186 -10.97 -21.07 3.23
C LEU A 186 -12.45 -20.86 2.84
N ARG A 187 -13.37 -20.96 3.79
CA ARG A 187 -14.81 -20.70 3.54
C ARG A 187 -15.13 -19.26 3.16
N MET A 188 -14.30 -18.29 3.54
CA MET A 188 -14.51 -16.87 3.19
C MET A 188 -13.97 -16.50 1.80
N ILE A 189 -13.07 -17.29 1.22
CA ILE A 189 -12.37 -16.99 -0.03
C ILE A 189 -13.32 -16.79 -1.22
N PRO A 190 -14.34 -17.61 -1.46
CA PRO A 190 -15.25 -17.41 -2.61
C PRO A 190 -15.95 -16.06 -2.60
N GLU A 191 -16.40 -15.57 -1.44
CA GLU A 191 -17.00 -14.23 -1.30
C GLU A 191 -15.98 -13.13 -1.58
N ALA A 192 -14.75 -13.28 -1.09
CA ALA A 192 -13.68 -12.33 -1.33
C ALA A 192 -13.34 -12.21 -2.83
N PHE A 193 -13.26 -13.32 -3.56
CA PHE A 193 -13.09 -13.32 -5.02
C PHE A 193 -14.25 -12.62 -5.74
N ALA A 194 -15.50 -12.93 -5.38
CA ALA A 194 -16.65 -12.28 -5.99
C ALA A 194 -16.61 -10.76 -5.80
N ASN A 195 -16.25 -10.30 -4.60
CA ASN A 195 -16.18 -8.89 -4.26
C ASN A 195 -15.06 -8.14 -5.00
N VAL A 196 -13.85 -8.71 -5.11
CA VAL A 196 -12.75 -8.05 -5.82
C VAL A 196 -12.99 -8.02 -7.33
N ARG A 197 -13.57 -9.07 -7.92
CA ARG A 197 -13.92 -9.09 -9.34
C ARG A 197 -14.97 -8.03 -9.67
N LEU A 198 -16.01 -7.91 -8.87
CA LEU A 198 -17.01 -6.85 -9.01
C LEU A 198 -16.36 -5.46 -8.97
N ALA A 199 -15.41 -5.24 -8.07
CA ALA A 199 -14.71 -3.97 -7.97
C ALA A 199 -13.80 -3.69 -9.17
N LEU A 200 -13.07 -4.70 -9.68
CA LEU A 200 -12.24 -4.59 -10.88
C LEU A 200 -13.08 -4.27 -12.12
N GLU A 201 -14.15 -5.02 -12.35
CA GLU A 201 -15.07 -4.78 -13.47
C GLU A 201 -15.68 -3.37 -13.41
N TRP A 202 -16.12 -2.94 -12.22
CA TRP A 202 -16.63 -1.61 -12.00
C TRP A 202 -15.57 -0.54 -12.27
N TYR A 203 -14.35 -0.70 -11.75
CA TYR A 203 -13.28 0.28 -11.93
C TYR A 203 -12.90 0.45 -13.40
N LYS A 204 -12.75 -0.64 -14.14
CA LYS A 204 -12.45 -0.60 -15.59
C LYS A 204 -13.50 0.18 -16.39
N GLN A 205 -14.78 0.11 -15.99
CA GLN A 205 -15.86 0.89 -16.64
C GLN A 205 -15.82 2.37 -16.24
N VAL A 206 -15.42 2.66 -15.00
CA VAL A 206 -15.42 4.02 -14.45
C VAL A 206 -14.21 4.82 -14.91
N VAL A 207 -13.02 4.22 -14.98
CA VAL A 207 -11.80 4.92 -15.36
C VAL A 207 -11.90 5.57 -16.75
N ASP A 208 -12.68 4.96 -17.66
CA ASP A 208 -12.92 5.54 -18.98
C ASP A 208 -13.66 6.88 -18.94
N ARG A 209 -14.44 7.15 -17.89
CA ARG A 209 -15.13 8.45 -17.70
C ARG A 209 -14.17 9.55 -17.23
N PHE A 210 -13.05 9.17 -16.65
CA PHE A 210 -12.01 10.05 -16.12
C PHE A 210 -10.72 9.97 -16.97
N ARG A 211 -10.85 9.68 -18.26
CA ARG A 211 -9.67 9.48 -19.12
C ARG A 211 -8.82 10.75 -19.19
N ASP A 212 -9.46 11.90 -19.37
CA ASP A 212 -8.75 13.18 -19.43
C ASP A 212 -8.05 13.50 -18.11
N GLU A 213 -8.72 13.27 -16.98
CA GLU A 213 -8.11 13.43 -15.66
C GLU A 213 -7.00 12.40 -15.40
N ALA A 214 -7.18 11.15 -15.82
CA ALA A 214 -6.19 10.11 -15.68
C ALA A 214 -4.91 10.40 -16.46
N ASP A 215 -5.03 11.06 -17.60
CA ASP A 215 -3.91 11.44 -18.46
C ASP A 215 -3.16 12.68 -17.95
N HIS A 216 -3.81 13.55 -17.18
CA HIS A 216 -3.23 14.82 -16.74
C HIS A 216 -3.02 14.91 -15.23
N PHE A 217 -3.89 14.31 -14.41
CA PHE A 217 -3.82 14.40 -12.96
C PHE A 217 -2.68 13.57 -12.38
N ALA A 218 -1.68 14.28 -11.82
CA ALA A 218 -0.50 13.67 -11.22
C ALA A 218 0.12 12.58 -12.12
N ASN A 219 0.17 12.83 -13.42
CA ASN A 219 0.85 12.02 -14.42
C ASN A 219 2.18 12.71 -14.75
N PHE A 220 3.25 12.24 -14.12
CA PHE A 220 4.60 12.82 -14.28
C PHE A 220 5.64 11.71 -14.29
N PRO A 221 6.78 11.92 -14.98
CA PRO A 221 7.89 10.98 -14.95
C PRO A 221 8.45 10.86 -13.52
N GLY A 222 8.87 9.65 -13.15
CA GLY A 222 9.47 9.37 -11.85
C GLY A 222 9.86 7.92 -11.72
N ALA A 223 10.77 7.62 -10.82
CA ALA A 223 11.19 6.26 -10.54
C ALA A 223 10.15 5.47 -9.73
N PHE A 224 10.24 4.14 -9.78
CA PHE A 224 9.39 3.23 -9.01
C PHE A 224 10.25 2.25 -8.22
N LEU A 225 10.05 2.20 -6.90
CA LEU A 225 10.74 1.29 -6.01
C LEU A 225 9.74 0.30 -5.38
N GLY A 226 10.13 -0.96 -5.31
CA GLY A 226 9.38 -2.00 -4.62
C GLY A 226 10.18 -3.28 -4.48
N MET A 227 9.54 -4.32 -3.94
CA MET A 227 10.13 -5.66 -3.82
C MET A 227 9.71 -6.54 -4.98
N VAL A 228 10.62 -7.41 -5.42
CA VAL A 228 10.37 -8.51 -6.35
C VAL A 228 10.92 -9.81 -5.79
N GLY A 229 10.31 -10.93 -6.16
CA GLY A 229 10.81 -12.26 -5.91
C GLY A 229 12.13 -12.56 -6.68
N GLU A 230 12.73 -13.69 -6.40
CA GLU A 230 13.96 -14.12 -7.11
C GLU A 230 13.71 -14.31 -8.62
N ASP A 231 12.49 -14.66 -9.00
CA ASP A 231 12.04 -14.78 -10.39
C ASP A 231 11.57 -13.44 -11.01
N GLY A 232 11.59 -12.34 -10.24
CA GLY A 232 11.14 -11.04 -10.66
C GLY A 232 9.62 -10.82 -10.53
N GLY A 233 8.90 -11.75 -9.93
CA GLY A 233 7.46 -11.66 -9.69
C GLY A 233 7.09 -10.72 -8.53
N LEU A 234 5.77 -10.48 -8.35
CA LEU A 234 5.24 -9.71 -7.23
C LEU A 234 5.62 -10.32 -5.88
N GLU A 235 6.13 -9.49 -4.98
CA GLU A 235 6.51 -9.90 -3.64
C GLU A 235 6.16 -8.84 -2.59
N PHE A 236 5.63 -9.29 -1.43
CA PHE A 236 5.14 -8.42 -0.38
C PHE A 236 5.85 -8.62 0.97
N THR A 237 6.69 -9.65 1.10
CA THR A 237 7.23 -10.05 2.41
C THR A 237 8.73 -10.34 2.38
N ASP A 238 9.20 -11.18 1.44
CA ASP A 238 10.57 -11.71 1.43
C ASP A 238 11.29 -11.44 0.10
N GLY A 239 11.00 -10.29 -0.51
CA GLY A 239 11.59 -9.87 -1.78
C GLY A 239 12.90 -9.10 -1.61
N LYS A 240 13.50 -8.82 -2.76
CA LYS A 240 14.62 -7.91 -2.92
C LYS A 240 14.16 -6.63 -3.61
N LEU A 241 14.85 -5.52 -3.35
CA LEU A 241 14.45 -4.23 -3.90
C LEU A 241 14.83 -4.13 -5.38
N ARG A 242 13.91 -3.59 -6.17
CA ARG A 242 14.10 -3.18 -7.55
C ARG A 242 13.64 -1.75 -7.73
N LEU A 243 14.49 -0.94 -8.39
CA LEU A 243 14.20 0.43 -8.81
C LEU A 243 14.24 0.50 -10.33
N ILE A 244 13.21 1.07 -10.92
CA ILE A 244 13.17 1.39 -12.35
C ILE A 244 12.92 2.89 -12.54
N ASP A 245 13.37 3.45 -13.66
CA ASP A 245 13.05 4.82 -14.06
C ASP A 245 11.68 4.92 -14.77
N ALA A 246 11.32 6.13 -15.20
CA ALA A 246 10.08 6.40 -15.92
C ALA A 246 10.01 5.75 -17.31
N GLN A 247 11.13 5.30 -17.88
CA GLN A 247 11.24 4.61 -19.15
C GLN A 247 11.21 3.09 -18.99
N GLY A 248 11.27 2.58 -17.74
CA GLY A 248 11.33 1.16 -17.42
C GLY A 248 12.75 0.59 -17.39
N ASN A 249 13.79 1.43 -17.50
CA ASN A 249 15.16 0.98 -17.32
C ASN A 249 15.40 0.62 -15.86
N VAL A 250 16.03 -0.53 -15.63
CA VAL A 250 16.37 -0.99 -14.30
C VAL A 250 17.60 -0.23 -13.80
N LEU A 251 17.40 0.63 -12.81
CA LEU A 251 18.47 1.37 -12.14
C LEU A 251 19.13 0.56 -11.02
N LEU A 252 18.36 -0.33 -10.40
CA LEU A 252 18.81 -1.18 -9.31
C LEU A 252 17.99 -2.47 -9.30
N ASP A 253 18.63 -3.62 -9.20
CA ASP A 253 17.96 -4.92 -9.17
C ASP A 253 18.46 -5.80 -8.04
N LYS A 254 17.50 -6.48 -7.39
CA LYS A 254 17.74 -7.48 -6.34
C LYS A 254 18.62 -7.01 -5.18
N LEU A 255 18.52 -5.71 -4.83
CA LEU A 255 19.22 -5.17 -3.69
C LEU A 255 18.66 -5.76 -2.38
N GLN A 256 19.56 -6.19 -1.51
CA GLN A 256 19.18 -6.61 -0.16
C GLN A 256 18.73 -5.40 0.66
N ALA A 257 17.68 -5.55 1.47
CA ALA A 257 17.18 -4.46 2.32
C ALA A 257 18.26 -3.89 3.27
N ALA A 258 19.19 -4.72 3.71
CA ALA A 258 20.32 -4.29 4.57
C ALA A 258 21.27 -3.29 3.88
N GLN A 259 21.26 -3.23 2.56
CA GLN A 259 22.09 -2.30 1.76
C GLN A 259 21.34 -1.00 1.42
N PHE A 260 20.13 -0.79 1.96
CA PHE A 260 19.29 0.36 1.61
C PHE A 260 20.04 1.69 1.80
N ASP A 261 20.72 1.87 2.92
CA ASP A 261 21.41 3.10 3.26
C ASP A 261 22.63 3.40 2.34
N GLU A 262 23.17 2.42 1.64
CA GLU A 262 24.24 2.63 0.66
C GLU A 262 23.72 3.39 -0.58
N HIS A 263 22.48 3.10 -0.98
CA HIS A 263 21.88 3.56 -2.24
C HIS A 263 20.86 4.69 -2.06
N PHE A 264 20.24 4.80 -0.89
CA PHE A 264 19.16 5.76 -0.65
C PHE A 264 19.53 6.75 0.45
N GLY A 265 19.16 8.01 0.25
CA GLY A 265 19.27 9.08 1.20
C GLY A 265 17.92 9.61 1.62
N GLU A 266 17.90 10.47 2.66
CA GLU A 266 16.70 11.11 3.16
C GLU A 266 16.93 12.63 3.24
N ALA A 267 16.20 13.40 2.43
CA ALA A 267 16.20 14.85 2.54
C ALA A 267 15.23 15.34 3.62
N VAL A 268 15.53 16.47 4.22
CA VAL A 268 14.69 17.14 5.22
C VAL A 268 14.23 18.47 4.67
N GLU A 269 12.92 18.69 4.67
CA GLU A 269 12.30 19.93 4.24
C GLU A 269 11.61 20.64 5.41
N PRO A 270 11.74 21.96 5.53
CA PRO A 270 11.22 22.69 6.70
C PRO A 270 9.70 22.73 6.80
N PHE A 271 8.98 22.40 5.71
CA PHE A 271 7.53 22.43 5.67
C PHE A 271 6.86 21.13 6.14
N SER A 272 7.63 20.05 6.40
CA SER A 272 7.05 18.72 6.75
C SER A 272 7.89 18.01 7.80
N TYR A 273 7.24 17.27 8.71
CA TYR A 273 7.93 16.33 9.59
C TYR A 273 8.37 15.04 8.89
N MET A 274 7.80 14.73 7.72
CA MET A 274 8.23 13.60 6.92
C MET A 274 9.60 13.89 6.29
N LYS A 275 10.50 12.91 6.30
CA LYS A 275 11.68 12.91 5.44
C LYS A 275 11.33 12.46 4.03
N PHE A 276 12.12 12.89 3.07
CA PHE A 276 11.92 12.62 1.64
C PHE A 276 13.02 11.67 1.16
N PRO A 277 12.75 10.36 1.07
CA PRO A 277 13.75 9.41 0.60
C PRO A 277 13.99 9.58 -0.91
N TYR A 278 15.24 9.42 -1.32
CA TYR A 278 15.66 9.54 -2.71
C TYR A 278 16.81 8.58 -3.04
N TYR A 279 16.93 8.23 -4.31
CA TYR A 279 18.04 7.44 -4.83
C TYR A 279 19.28 8.32 -4.98
N LYS A 280 20.33 8.03 -4.21
CA LYS A 280 21.53 8.86 -4.08
C LYS A 280 22.24 9.20 -5.39
N PRO A 281 22.40 8.25 -6.36
CA PRO A 281 23.06 8.56 -7.62
C PRO A 281 22.40 9.67 -8.45
N LEU A 282 21.10 9.89 -8.29
CA LEU A 282 20.36 10.95 -8.96
C LEU A 282 20.23 12.23 -8.11
N GLY A 283 20.55 12.15 -6.80
CA GLY A 283 20.40 13.28 -5.88
C GLY A 283 18.93 13.64 -5.58
N TYR A 284 18.74 14.61 -4.68
CA TYR A 284 17.43 15.16 -4.35
C TYR A 284 17.26 16.50 -5.06
N PRO A 285 16.09 16.81 -5.68
CA PRO A 285 14.85 16.00 -5.70
C PRO A 285 14.74 14.95 -6.82
N ASP A 286 15.65 14.93 -7.79
CA ASP A 286 15.54 14.12 -9.02
C ASP A 286 15.51 12.61 -8.74
N GLY A 287 16.14 12.17 -7.66
CA GLY A 287 16.13 10.79 -7.19
C GLY A 287 14.89 10.38 -6.40
N ALA A 288 13.87 11.25 -6.25
CA ALA A 288 12.62 10.89 -5.61
C ALA A 288 11.91 9.76 -6.39
N TYR A 289 11.27 8.85 -5.67
CA TYR A 289 10.64 7.67 -6.27
C TYR A 289 9.25 7.42 -5.69
N ARG A 290 8.44 6.73 -6.46
CA ARG A 290 7.11 6.27 -6.04
C ARG A 290 7.17 4.82 -5.56
N VAL A 291 6.31 4.51 -4.60
CA VAL A 291 6.16 3.18 -3.98
C VAL A 291 4.70 2.74 -4.00
N GLY A 292 4.40 1.60 -3.42
CA GLY A 292 3.04 1.09 -3.27
C GLY A 292 2.54 0.33 -4.49
N PRO A 293 1.22 0.17 -4.66
CA PRO A 293 0.65 -0.74 -5.66
C PRO A 293 1.10 -0.43 -7.09
N LEU A 294 1.08 0.85 -7.49
CA LEU A 294 1.51 1.24 -8.85
C LEU A 294 2.97 0.85 -9.10
N ALA A 295 3.85 1.10 -8.13
CA ALA A 295 5.27 0.74 -8.24
C ALA A 295 5.45 -0.78 -8.34
N ARG A 296 4.77 -1.55 -7.48
CA ARG A 296 4.83 -3.02 -7.52
C ARG A 296 4.48 -3.60 -8.88
N LEU A 297 3.37 -3.13 -9.49
CA LEU A 297 2.98 -3.63 -10.81
C LEU A 297 3.92 -3.21 -11.92
N ASN A 298 4.49 -2.01 -11.84
CA ASN A 298 5.46 -1.54 -12.84
C ASN A 298 6.77 -2.34 -12.79
N ILE A 299 7.28 -2.66 -11.61
CA ILE A 299 8.58 -3.34 -11.44
C ILE A 299 8.50 -4.86 -11.60
N ALA A 300 7.35 -5.48 -11.33
CA ALA A 300 7.19 -6.93 -11.40
C ALA A 300 7.05 -7.41 -12.85
N SER A 301 7.67 -8.55 -13.17
CA SER A 301 7.53 -9.20 -14.48
C SER A 301 6.20 -9.96 -14.60
N HIS A 302 5.70 -10.52 -13.52
CA HIS A 302 4.47 -11.31 -13.42
C HIS A 302 3.91 -11.23 -11.98
N ALA A 303 2.66 -11.62 -11.79
CA ALA A 303 2.06 -11.70 -10.47
C ALA A 303 2.31 -13.05 -9.78
N GLY A 304 2.50 -14.11 -10.55
CA GLY A 304 2.73 -15.47 -10.05
C GLY A 304 1.47 -16.15 -9.52
N THR A 305 0.28 -15.64 -9.90
CA THR A 305 -1.03 -16.24 -9.63
C THR A 305 -1.94 -16.07 -10.85
N PRO A 306 -2.82 -17.05 -11.15
CA PRO A 306 -3.49 -17.13 -12.45
C PRO A 306 -4.32 -15.90 -12.82
N LEU A 307 -5.17 -15.41 -11.91
CA LEU A 307 -6.07 -14.30 -12.19
C LEU A 307 -5.35 -12.95 -12.14
N ALA A 308 -4.49 -12.76 -11.15
CA ALA A 308 -3.72 -11.52 -11.07
C ALA A 308 -2.71 -11.37 -12.21
N ASP A 309 -2.21 -12.47 -12.79
CA ASP A 309 -1.37 -12.42 -14.01
C ASP A 309 -2.16 -11.91 -15.23
N ILE A 310 -3.43 -12.25 -15.35
CA ILE A 310 -4.30 -11.72 -16.42
C ILE A 310 -4.43 -10.22 -16.24
N GLU A 311 -4.81 -9.79 -15.06
CA GLU A 311 -5.01 -8.37 -14.73
C GLU A 311 -3.72 -7.54 -14.85
N LEU A 312 -2.57 -8.11 -14.46
CA LEU A 312 -1.27 -7.45 -14.61
C LEU A 312 -0.89 -7.25 -16.09
N ARG A 313 -1.18 -8.23 -16.95
CA ARG A 313 -0.96 -8.07 -18.40
C ARG A 313 -1.81 -6.96 -18.99
N GLU A 314 -3.10 -6.90 -18.64
CA GLU A 314 -3.98 -5.80 -19.05
C GLU A 314 -3.49 -4.45 -18.53
N PHE A 315 -3.09 -4.38 -17.26
CA PHE A 315 -2.52 -3.18 -16.66
C PHE A 315 -1.28 -2.69 -17.42
N LYS A 316 -0.38 -3.57 -17.79
CA LYS A 316 0.84 -3.20 -18.54
C LYS A 316 0.57 -2.74 -19.98
N GLN A 317 -0.60 -3.03 -20.54
CA GLN A 317 -1.01 -2.54 -21.86
C GLN A 317 -1.54 -1.11 -21.84
N LEU A 318 -1.74 -0.51 -20.66
CA LEU A 318 -2.20 0.88 -20.52
C LEU A 318 -1.17 1.91 -20.99
N ALA A 319 0.11 1.54 -21.10
CA ALA A 319 1.18 2.41 -21.56
C ALA A 319 2.28 1.63 -22.31
N ASN A 320 3.02 2.34 -23.17
CA ASN A 320 4.24 1.81 -23.79
C ASN A 320 5.43 1.97 -22.83
N GLY A 321 5.44 1.24 -21.71
CA GLY A 321 6.40 1.37 -20.62
C GLY A 321 5.70 1.39 -19.27
N PRO A 322 6.33 1.95 -18.22
CA PRO A 322 5.68 2.07 -16.92
C PRO A 322 4.43 2.95 -16.97
N VAL A 323 3.39 2.52 -16.27
CA VAL A 323 2.16 3.31 -16.10
C VAL A 323 2.43 4.42 -15.08
N LEU A 324 2.43 5.68 -15.53
CA LEU A 324 2.83 6.84 -14.72
C LEU A 324 1.66 7.52 -14.01
N GLY A 325 0.45 7.46 -14.57
CA GLY A 325 -0.72 8.18 -14.06
C GLY A 325 -1.15 7.72 -12.67
N SER A 326 -1.30 8.66 -11.75
CA SER A 326 -1.65 8.35 -10.35
C SER A 326 -3.07 7.78 -10.19
N PHE A 327 -3.97 7.99 -11.13
CA PHE A 327 -5.28 7.35 -11.18
C PHE A 327 -5.18 5.80 -11.17
N TYR A 328 -4.15 5.26 -11.82
CA TYR A 328 -3.93 3.82 -11.91
C TYR A 328 -3.42 3.17 -10.62
N TYR A 329 -3.12 3.95 -9.56
CA TYR A 329 -2.95 3.40 -8.22
C TYR A 329 -4.17 2.62 -7.74
N HIS A 330 -5.36 3.03 -8.16
CA HIS A 330 -6.62 2.35 -7.78
C HIS A 330 -6.76 1.00 -8.48
N HIS A 331 -6.43 0.92 -9.78
CA HIS A 331 -6.39 -0.34 -10.51
C HIS A 331 -5.38 -1.31 -9.91
N ALA A 332 -4.14 -0.83 -9.74
CA ALA A 332 -3.07 -1.62 -9.16
C ALA A 332 -3.43 -2.14 -7.75
N ARG A 333 -4.12 -1.35 -6.94
CA ARG A 333 -4.58 -1.73 -5.61
C ARG A 333 -5.60 -2.87 -5.62
N LEU A 334 -6.50 -2.89 -6.59
CA LEU A 334 -7.45 -3.98 -6.76
C LEU A 334 -6.77 -5.27 -7.25
N ILE A 335 -5.74 -5.15 -8.10
CA ILE A 335 -4.92 -6.29 -8.55
C ILE A 335 -4.12 -6.87 -7.37
N ASP A 336 -3.56 -6.02 -6.50
CA ASP A 336 -2.90 -6.48 -5.27
C ASP A 336 -3.86 -7.25 -4.34
N ILE A 337 -5.12 -6.81 -4.22
CA ILE A 337 -6.15 -7.55 -3.46
C ILE A 337 -6.40 -8.92 -4.09
N LEU A 338 -6.58 -8.98 -5.40
CA LEU A 338 -6.83 -10.23 -6.11
C LEU A 338 -5.67 -11.21 -5.94
N HIS A 339 -4.43 -10.75 -6.17
CA HIS A 339 -3.22 -11.53 -5.93
C HIS A 339 -3.15 -12.04 -4.49
N GLY A 340 -3.43 -11.17 -3.52
CA GLY A 340 -3.41 -11.53 -2.10
C GLY A 340 -4.38 -12.66 -1.76
N ILE A 341 -5.59 -12.64 -2.33
CA ILE A 341 -6.59 -13.70 -2.12
C ILE A 341 -6.12 -15.03 -2.73
N GLU A 342 -5.59 -15.02 -3.97
CA GLU A 342 -5.06 -16.21 -4.63
C GLU A 342 -3.88 -16.84 -3.86
N VAL A 343 -2.97 -16.01 -3.34
CA VAL A 343 -1.84 -16.50 -2.53
C VAL A 343 -2.31 -17.08 -1.20
N ILE A 344 -3.29 -16.43 -0.55
CA ILE A 344 -3.90 -16.94 0.69
C ILE A 344 -4.57 -18.30 0.44
N GLU A 345 -5.33 -18.43 -0.64
CA GLU A 345 -5.94 -19.71 -1.05
C GLU A 345 -4.86 -20.80 -1.19
N ARG A 346 -3.79 -20.51 -1.91
CA ARG A 346 -2.66 -21.45 -2.11
C ARG A 346 -1.91 -21.81 -0.83
N ILE A 347 -1.84 -20.91 0.15
CA ILE A 347 -1.17 -21.19 1.45
C ILE A 347 -2.01 -22.12 2.32
N PHE A 348 -3.32 -21.97 2.31
CA PHE A 348 -4.22 -22.68 3.22
C PHE A 348 -4.94 -23.88 2.56
N GLY A 349 -5.10 -23.91 1.25
CA GLY A 349 -5.66 -25.03 0.46
C GLY A 349 -4.63 -26.14 0.30
#